data_8d03cf7e3c1132e99c9c49aa3059f8f8
#
_entry.id   8d03cf7e3c1132e99c9c49aa3059f8f8
#
_cell.length_a   1.000
_cell.length_b   1.000
_cell.length_c   1.000
_cell.angle_alpha   90.00
_cell.angle_beta   90.00
_cell.angle_gamma   90.00
#
_symmetry.space_group_name_H-M   'P 1'
#
loop_
_entity.id
_entity.type
_entity.pdbx_description
1 polymer ?
#
loop_
_entity_poly.entity_id
_entity_poly.type
_entity_poly.pdbx_seq_one_letter_code
_entity_poly.pdbx_strand_id
1 'polypeptide(L)'
;MLLINCDLGERGIAHQTDDKLVKYIDIANIACGGHAGSKDSANYYVDLCIKNNIKITAHISYPDKENFGRKVIEIEDEILLRSFDEQFALFDGIHAVKPHGALYNELNKNAILAKLFVGWCISSNINELVTSPFGVLAQYAKSQGITILRESFVERGYMLDDNANPMIIPRGMPNAEIDSVDKAMKQFEQLNNGFIDVGGTKVAFISDTICIHSDSSIALELAQALRFL
;
A
#
# COMPACT_ATOMS: atom_id res chain seq x y z
N MET A 1 -15.37 0.39 -11.29
CA MET A 1 -14.20 1.31 -11.33
C MET A 1 -13.31 0.90 -10.18
N LEU A 2 -11.99 0.84 -10.37
CA LEU A 2 -11.03 0.53 -9.31
C LEU A 2 -10.97 1.71 -8.31
N LEU A 3 -10.87 1.40 -7.02
CA LEU A 3 -10.66 2.43 -5.99
C LEU A 3 -9.23 2.98 -6.10
N ILE A 4 -9.03 4.24 -5.79
CA ILE A 4 -7.70 4.88 -5.77
C ILE A 4 -7.23 4.92 -4.32
N ASN A 5 -6.12 4.28 -3.99
CA ASN A 5 -5.47 4.41 -2.70
C ASN A 5 -4.16 5.21 -2.81
N CYS A 6 -3.80 5.92 -1.74
CA CYS A 6 -2.57 6.71 -1.70
C CYS A 6 -1.96 6.71 -0.30
N ASP A 7 -0.63 6.65 -0.25
CA ASP A 7 0.13 6.74 0.99
C ASP A 7 0.26 8.21 1.39
N LEU A 8 -0.22 8.58 2.60
CA LEU A 8 -0.29 9.95 3.09
C LEU A 8 0.42 10.11 4.44
N GLY A 9 0.82 11.35 4.74
CA GLY A 9 1.41 11.70 6.04
C GLY A 9 2.88 11.30 6.19
N GLU A 10 3.51 10.76 5.15
CA GLU A 10 4.92 10.39 5.18
C GLU A 10 5.86 11.60 5.25
N ARG A 11 5.39 12.76 4.76
CA ARG A 11 6.14 14.03 4.72
C ARG A 11 5.74 15.03 5.81
N GLY A 12 5.09 14.53 6.87
CA GLY A 12 4.64 15.33 8.01
C GLY A 12 3.25 15.96 7.83
N ILE A 13 2.93 16.91 8.70
CA ILE A 13 1.61 17.55 8.78
C ILE A 13 1.42 18.52 7.61
N ALA A 14 0.20 18.54 7.04
CA ALA A 14 -0.25 19.54 6.05
C ALA A 14 0.68 19.67 4.84
N HIS A 15 1.23 18.54 4.37
CA HIS A 15 2.03 18.57 3.16
C HIS A 15 1.17 18.90 1.94
N GLN A 16 1.56 19.91 1.18
CA GLN A 16 0.73 20.50 0.13
C GLN A 16 0.23 19.49 -0.92
N THR A 17 1.04 18.50 -1.28
CA THR A 17 0.64 17.47 -2.24
C THR A 17 -0.36 16.51 -1.63
N ASP A 18 -0.12 16.05 -0.39
CA ASP A 18 -0.99 15.11 0.32
C ASP A 18 -2.38 15.73 0.55
N ASP A 19 -2.45 16.99 0.98
CA ASP A 19 -3.71 17.73 1.16
C ASP A 19 -4.51 17.88 -0.14
N LYS A 20 -3.82 18.00 -1.28
CA LYS A 20 -4.47 18.04 -2.58
C LYS A 20 -4.95 16.66 -3.03
N LEU A 21 -4.16 15.60 -2.76
CA LEU A 21 -4.46 14.22 -3.16
C LEU A 21 -5.72 13.69 -2.48
N VAL A 22 -6.02 14.09 -1.24
CA VAL A 22 -7.24 13.69 -0.52
C VAL A 22 -8.52 13.93 -1.33
N LYS A 23 -8.54 14.90 -2.25
CA LYS A 23 -9.71 15.20 -3.09
C LYS A 23 -9.95 14.20 -4.23
N TYR A 24 -8.97 13.35 -4.51
CA TYR A 24 -8.95 12.48 -5.70
C TYR A 24 -8.81 11.00 -5.37
N ILE A 25 -8.69 10.64 -4.09
CA ILE A 25 -8.52 9.26 -3.64
C ILE A 25 -9.78 8.72 -2.93
N ASP A 26 -9.88 7.42 -2.83
CA ASP A 26 -10.96 6.72 -2.11
C ASP A 26 -10.45 6.12 -0.80
N ILE A 27 -9.15 5.81 -0.71
CA ILE A 27 -8.51 5.19 0.45
C ILE A 27 -7.20 5.93 0.75
N ALA A 28 -7.00 6.31 2.00
CA ALA A 28 -5.76 6.89 2.51
C ALA A 28 -5.02 5.87 3.38
N ASN A 29 -3.79 5.51 3.00
CA ASN A 29 -2.91 4.70 3.81
C ASN A 29 -2.06 5.66 4.65
N ILE A 30 -2.39 5.84 5.92
CA ILE A 30 -1.79 6.90 6.74
C ILE A 30 -0.56 6.39 7.46
N ALA A 31 0.60 7.03 7.21
CA ALA A 31 1.87 6.73 7.88
C ALA A 31 1.78 6.96 9.39
N CYS A 32 2.22 6.00 10.17
CA CYS A 32 1.98 5.90 11.61
C CYS A 32 3.26 5.80 12.45
N GLY A 33 4.37 6.30 11.95
CA GLY A 33 5.60 6.45 12.72
C GLY A 33 6.62 5.32 12.59
N GLY A 34 6.30 4.22 11.92
CA GLY A 34 7.25 3.13 11.67
C GLY A 34 8.36 3.53 10.69
N HIS A 35 8.00 3.81 9.45
CA HIS A 35 8.92 4.27 8.42
C HIS A 35 8.93 5.80 8.28
N ALA A 36 7.80 6.43 8.50
CA ALA A 36 7.59 7.87 8.36
C ALA A 36 6.39 8.32 9.20
N GLY A 37 6.14 9.62 9.21
CA GLY A 37 5.04 10.21 9.95
C GLY A 37 5.29 10.29 11.47
N SER A 38 4.25 10.71 12.16
CA SER A 38 4.21 10.90 13.62
C SER A 38 2.76 10.80 14.10
N LYS A 39 2.55 10.79 15.41
CA LYS A 39 1.20 10.88 15.99
C LYS A 39 0.44 12.10 15.47
N ASP A 40 1.12 13.25 15.40
CA ASP A 40 0.47 14.50 14.98
C ASP A 40 0.10 14.48 13.50
N SER A 41 0.98 13.96 12.61
CA SER A 41 0.64 13.82 11.20
C SER A 41 -0.45 12.78 10.98
N ALA A 42 -0.44 11.66 11.72
CA ALA A 42 -1.49 10.65 11.64
C ALA A 42 -2.85 11.23 12.04
N ASN A 43 -2.94 11.92 13.18
CA ASN A 43 -4.17 12.59 13.62
C ASN A 43 -4.67 13.61 12.60
N TYR A 44 -3.78 14.43 12.05
CA TYR A 44 -4.14 15.43 11.03
C TYR A 44 -4.78 14.78 9.80
N TYR A 45 -4.16 13.71 9.26
CA TYR A 45 -4.69 13.05 8.07
C TYR A 45 -5.92 12.19 8.36
N VAL A 46 -6.05 11.61 9.56
CA VAL A 46 -7.29 10.95 10.00
C VAL A 46 -8.44 11.94 9.98
N ASP A 47 -8.29 13.11 10.61
CA ASP A 47 -9.32 14.14 10.64
C ASP A 47 -9.66 14.66 9.24
N LEU A 48 -8.65 14.87 8.40
CA LEU A 48 -8.83 15.32 7.03
C LEU A 48 -9.58 14.29 6.19
N CYS A 49 -9.26 13.01 6.33
CA CYS A 49 -9.92 11.92 5.61
C CYS A 49 -11.37 11.72 6.06
N ILE A 50 -11.65 11.79 7.37
CA ILE A 50 -13.02 11.72 7.92
C ILE A 50 -13.88 12.85 7.32
N LYS A 51 -13.37 14.09 7.30
CA LYS A 51 -14.09 15.25 6.73
C LYS A 51 -14.40 15.10 5.25
N ASN A 52 -13.60 14.32 4.51
CA ASN A 52 -13.76 14.10 3.08
C ASN A 52 -14.39 12.74 2.73
N ASN A 53 -14.86 11.96 3.73
CA ASN A 53 -15.40 10.60 3.56
C ASN A 53 -14.44 9.63 2.86
N ILE A 54 -13.15 9.75 3.14
CA ILE A 54 -12.11 8.88 2.61
C ILE A 54 -11.92 7.71 3.57
N LYS A 55 -11.88 6.50 3.05
CA LYS A 55 -11.56 5.31 3.82
C LYS A 55 -10.12 5.38 4.33
N ILE A 56 -9.89 4.95 5.56
CA ILE A 56 -8.57 5.00 6.20
C ILE A 56 -8.04 3.59 6.40
N THR A 57 -6.76 3.41 6.10
CA THR A 57 -5.97 2.24 6.49
C THR A 57 -4.73 2.69 7.26
N ALA A 58 -4.31 1.95 8.27
CA ALA A 58 -3.03 2.18 8.94
C ALA A 58 -1.89 1.66 8.06
N HIS A 59 -0.90 2.51 7.77
CA HIS A 59 0.23 2.16 6.90
C HIS A 59 1.39 1.61 7.72
N ILE A 60 1.31 0.32 8.07
CA ILE A 60 2.20 -0.40 9.00
C ILE A 60 3.50 -0.80 8.31
N SER A 61 4.63 -0.57 8.97
CA SER A 61 5.96 -0.85 8.42
C SER A 61 6.91 -1.48 9.43
N TYR A 62 8.07 -1.94 8.97
CA TYR A 62 9.22 -2.10 9.85
C TYR A 62 9.54 -0.76 10.55
N PRO A 63 10.02 -0.79 11.82
CA PRO A 63 10.43 0.42 12.56
C PRO A 63 11.82 0.91 12.06
N ASP A 64 11.86 1.42 10.85
CA ASP A 64 13.10 1.83 10.14
C ASP A 64 12.91 3.18 9.43
N LYS A 65 12.90 4.26 10.20
CA LYS A 65 12.80 5.63 9.65
C LYS A 65 14.01 6.01 8.82
N GLU A 66 15.19 5.50 9.17
CA GLU A 66 16.45 5.83 8.50
C GLU A 66 16.43 5.42 7.02
N ASN A 67 15.89 4.24 6.72
CA ASN A 67 15.77 3.73 5.36
C ASN A 67 14.34 3.80 4.83
N PHE A 68 13.48 4.59 5.47
CA PHE A 68 12.09 4.76 5.07
C PHE A 68 11.33 3.42 4.98
N GLY A 69 11.62 2.45 5.87
CA GLY A 69 11.00 1.13 5.85
C GLY A 69 11.27 0.30 4.59
N ARG A 70 12.26 0.68 3.78
CA ARG A 70 12.55 0.04 2.47
C ARG A 70 13.62 -1.04 2.55
N LYS A 71 14.18 -1.28 3.74
CA LYS A 71 15.10 -2.40 3.99
C LYS A 71 14.45 -3.46 4.85
N VAL A 72 14.76 -4.71 4.54
CA VAL A 72 14.46 -5.82 5.44
C VAL A 72 15.40 -5.69 6.64
N ILE A 73 14.87 -5.77 7.84
CA ILE A 73 15.63 -5.71 9.07
C ILE A 73 15.51 -7.04 9.82
N GLU A 74 16.61 -7.49 10.41
CA GLU A 74 16.58 -8.59 11.38
C GLU A 74 16.05 -8.06 12.70
N ILE A 75 14.91 -8.55 13.15
CA ILE A 75 14.22 -8.09 14.35
C ILE A 75 13.48 -9.27 14.98
N GLU A 76 13.53 -9.37 16.31
CA GLU A 76 12.78 -10.37 17.05
C GLU A 76 11.27 -10.17 16.89
N ASP A 77 10.52 -11.28 16.75
CA ASP A 77 9.08 -11.26 16.52
C ASP A 77 8.32 -10.41 17.56
N GLU A 78 8.68 -10.53 18.86
CA GLU A 78 8.05 -9.77 19.94
C GLU A 78 8.26 -8.26 19.80
N ILE A 79 9.46 -7.84 19.36
CA ILE A 79 9.79 -6.42 19.15
C ILE A 79 9.03 -5.90 17.93
N LEU A 80 8.95 -6.70 16.87
CA LEU A 80 8.19 -6.36 15.66
C LEU A 80 6.70 -6.19 15.96
N LEU A 81 6.09 -7.13 16.67
CA LEU A 81 4.68 -7.08 17.08
C LEU A 81 4.39 -5.85 17.96
N ARG A 82 5.26 -5.56 18.92
CA ARG A 82 5.13 -4.35 19.74
C ARG A 82 5.19 -3.08 18.90
N SER A 83 6.08 -3.04 17.90
CA SER A 83 6.13 -1.91 16.96
C SER A 83 4.85 -1.76 16.15
N PHE A 84 4.21 -2.88 15.74
CA PHE A 84 2.91 -2.82 15.07
C PHE A 84 1.82 -2.28 16.00
N ASP A 85 1.80 -2.71 17.26
CA ASP A 85 0.85 -2.20 18.27
C ASP A 85 1.02 -0.69 18.47
N GLU A 86 2.27 -0.20 18.62
CA GLU A 86 2.57 1.23 18.78
C GLU A 86 2.12 2.04 17.56
N GLN A 87 2.34 1.53 16.35
CA GLN A 87 1.90 2.17 15.11
C GLN A 87 0.37 2.18 15.01
N PHE A 88 -0.28 1.05 15.29
CA PHE A 88 -1.73 0.90 15.15
C PHE A 88 -2.52 1.61 16.25
N ALA A 89 -1.94 1.80 17.44
CA ALA A 89 -2.56 2.54 18.55
C ALA A 89 -2.93 4.00 18.22
N LEU A 90 -2.48 4.53 17.08
CA LEU A 90 -2.86 5.86 16.60
C LEU A 90 -4.23 5.89 15.89
N PHE A 91 -4.86 4.72 15.66
CA PHE A 91 -6.06 4.59 14.84
C PHE A 91 -7.21 3.99 15.65
N ASP A 92 -8.02 4.86 16.27
CA ASP A 92 -9.24 4.40 16.95
C ASP A 92 -10.36 4.13 15.94
N GLY A 93 -11.02 2.96 16.08
CA GLY A 93 -12.13 2.57 15.22
C GLY A 93 -11.75 2.22 13.77
N ILE A 94 -10.47 2.14 13.43
CA ILE A 94 -9.98 1.68 12.12
C ILE A 94 -9.68 0.17 12.21
N HIS A 95 -10.15 -0.59 11.22
CA HIS A 95 -10.03 -2.05 11.16
C HIS A 95 -9.34 -2.51 9.86
N ALA A 96 -8.62 -1.63 9.19
CA ALA A 96 -7.96 -1.87 7.92
C ALA A 96 -6.48 -1.47 7.98
N VAL A 97 -5.62 -2.28 7.36
CA VAL A 97 -4.19 -2.01 7.28
C VAL A 97 -3.66 -2.21 5.87
N LYS A 98 -2.59 -1.48 5.56
CA LYS A 98 -1.73 -1.71 4.41
C LYS A 98 -0.28 -1.79 4.88
N PRO A 99 0.45 -2.88 4.64
CA PRO A 99 1.89 -2.91 4.90
C PRO A 99 2.64 -1.96 3.96
N HIS A 100 3.76 -1.41 4.45
CA HIS A 100 4.64 -0.52 3.67
C HIS A 100 5.94 -1.19 3.27
N GLY A 101 6.47 -0.81 2.12
CA GLY A 101 7.85 -0.98 1.69
C GLY A 101 8.38 -2.42 1.75
N ALA A 102 9.47 -2.63 2.48
CA ALA A 102 10.08 -3.95 2.61
C ALA A 102 9.16 -4.94 3.33
N LEU A 103 8.38 -4.50 4.32
CA LEU A 103 7.41 -5.35 5.01
C LEU A 103 6.35 -5.86 4.03
N TYR A 104 5.80 -5.00 3.16
CA TYR A 104 4.85 -5.40 2.11
C TYR A 104 5.41 -6.53 1.23
N ASN A 105 6.64 -6.35 0.76
CA ASN A 105 7.28 -7.34 -0.12
C ASN A 105 7.59 -8.65 0.60
N GLU A 106 8.10 -8.60 1.84
CA GLU A 106 8.43 -9.79 2.62
C GLU A 106 7.19 -10.60 3.01
N LEU A 107 6.12 -9.93 3.43
CA LEU A 107 4.86 -10.59 3.75
C LEU A 107 4.25 -11.36 2.57
N ASN A 108 4.51 -10.92 1.34
CA ASN A 108 3.99 -11.59 0.14
C ASN A 108 4.79 -12.84 -0.28
N LYS A 109 5.99 -13.06 0.26
CA LYS A 109 6.85 -14.21 -0.08
C LYS A 109 7.25 -15.08 1.12
N ASN A 110 7.23 -14.55 2.34
CA ASN A 110 7.60 -15.25 3.57
C ASN A 110 6.36 -15.71 4.34
N ALA A 111 6.05 -17.01 4.26
CA ALA A 111 4.86 -17.57 4.89
C ALA A 111 4.89 -17.52 6.44
N ILE A 112 6.07 -17.55 7.06
CA ILE A 112 6.20 -17.47 8.53
C ILE A 112 5.85 -16.05 8.97
N LEU A 113 6.44 -15.04 8.34
CA LEU A 113 6.15 -13.64 8.63
C LEU A 113 4.69 -13.28 8.33
N ALA A 114 4.13 -13.82 7.23
CA ALA A 114 2.71 -13.62 6.89
C ALA A 114 1.78 -14.19 7.97
N LYS A 115 2.08 -15.36 8.52
CA LYS A 115 1.31 -15.95 9.63
C LYS A 115 1.40 -15.12 10.89
N LEU A 116 2.59 -14.64 11.24
CA LEU A 116 2.81 -13.74 12.38
C LEU A 116 1.98 -12.46 12.24
N PHE A 117 2.07 -11.80 11.09
CA PHE A 117 1.35 -10.57 10.78
C PHE A 117 -0.18 -10.76 10.81
N VAL A 118 -0.68 -11.83 10.22
CA VAL A 118 -2.13 -12.14 10.23
C VAL A 118 -2.61 -12.45 11.65
N GLY A 119 -1.83 -13.17 12.45
CA GLY A 119 -2.11 -13.39 13.87
C GLY A 119 -2.26 -12.07 14.64
N TRP A 120 -1.35 -11.13 14.40
CA TRP A 120 -1.45 -9.77 14.93
C TRP A 120 -2.69 -9.04 14.43
N CYS A 121 -3.00 -9.09 13.13
CA CYS A 121 -4.22 -8.49 12.59
C CYS A 121 -5.48 -8.97 13.33
N ILE A 122 -5.59 -10.28 13.55
CA ILE A 122 -6.75 -10.88 14.24
C ILE A 122 -6.82 -10.38 15.69
N SER A 123 -5.70 -10.40 16.43
CA SER A 123 -5.66 -9.95 17.83
C SER A 123 -5.95 -8.45 17.98
N SER A 124 -5.67 -7.66 16.96
CA SER A 124 -5.91 -6.22 16.90
C SER A 124 -7.28 -5.87 16.27
N ASN A 125 -8.15 -6.86 16.03
CA ASN A 125 -9.47 -6.69 15.43
C ASN A 125 -9.42 -6.02 14.02
N ILE A 126 -8.36 -6.31 13.27
CA ILE A 126 -8.19 -5.88 11.88
C ILE A 126 -8.86 -6.93 11.00
N ASN A 127 -9.80 -6.50 10.17
CA ASN A 127 -10.62 -7.38 9.33
C ASN A 127 -10.47 -7.11 7.83
N GLU A 128 -9.65 -6.13 7.46
CA GLU A 128 -9.35 -5.80 6.06
C GLU A 128 -7.87 -5.51 5.85
N LEU A 129 -7.34 -5.99 4.73
CA LEU A 129 -5.94 -5.88 4.36
C LEU A 129 -5.78 -5.48 2.90
N VAL A 130 -5.04 -4.39 2.64
CA VAL A 130 -4.64 -3.96 1.30
C VAL A 130 -3.30 -4.61 0.95
N THR A 131 -3.27 -5.49 -0.05
CA THR A 131 -2.05 -6.20 -0.46
C THR A 131 -2.16 -6.76 -1.88
N SER A 132 -1.02 -7.23 -2.42
CA SER A 132 -0.98 -7.95 -3.70
C SER A 132 -1.89 -9.19 -3.70
N PRO A 133 -2.62 -9.47 -4.78
CA PRO A 133 -3.45 -10.68 -4.87
C PRO A 133 -2.64 -11.98 -4.98
N PHE A 134 -1.36 -11.90 -5.33
CA PHE A 134 -0.53 -13.07 -5.70
C PHE A 134 0.31 -13.64 -4.54
N GLY A 135 0.50 -12.88 -3.46
CA GLY A 135 1.39 -13.28 -2.37
C GLY A 135 0.79 -14.30 -1.40
N VAL A 136 1.65 -14.94 -0.61
CA VAL A 136 1.25 -15.85 0.47
C VAL A 136 0.43 -15.13 1.55
N LEU A 137 0.65 -13.82 1.74
CA LEU A 137 -0.10 -13.01 2.68
C LEU A 137 -1.61 -13.00 2.35
N ALA A 138 -1.95 -12.68 1.11
CA ALA A 138 -3.36 -12.59 0.69
C ALA A 138 -4.08 -13.94 0.83
N GLN A 139 -3.41 -15.03 0.44
CA GLN A 139 -3.97 -16.37 0.55
C GLN A 139 -4.22 -16.77 2.01
N TYR A 140 -3.23 -16.55 2.89
CA TYR A 140 -3.34 -16.92 4.28
C TYR A 140 -4.37 -16.02 5.03
N ALA A 141 -4.31 -14.72 4.86
CA ALA A 141 -5.25 -13.78 5.49
C ALA A 141 -6.71 -14.08 5.10
N LYS A 142 -6.96 -14.35 3.81
CA LYS A 142 -8.28 -14.77 3.34
C LYS A 142 -8.75 -16.08 4.00
N SER A 143 -7.85 -17.06 4.18
CA SER A 143 -8.19 -18.33 4.87
C SER A 143 -8.57 -18.13 6.34
N GLN A 144 -8.12 -17.02 6.94
CA GLN A 144 -8.42 -16.62 8.32
C GLN A 144 -9.62 -15.65 8.43
N GLY A 145 -10.34 -15.40 7.32
CA GLY A 145 -11.53 -14.54 7.30
C GLY A 145 -11.27 -13.04 7.16
N ILE A 146 -10.01 -12.62 6.90
CA ILE A 146 -9.70 -11.23 6.63
C ILE A 146 -10.05 -10.90 5.18
N THR A 147 -10.77 -9.81 4.97
CA THR A 147 -11.08 -9.28 3.65
C THR A 147 -9.83 -8.74 2.98
N ILE A 148 -9.59 -9.12 1.72
CA ILE A 148 -8.46 -8.63 0.94
C ILE A 148 -8.95 -7.61 -0.07
N LEU A 149 -8.42 -6.38 0.00
CA LEU A 149 -8.45 -5.43 -1.10
C LEU A 149 -7.21 -5.68 -1.96
N ARG A 150 -7.43 -6.28 -3.12
CA ARG A 150 -6.37 -6.66 -4.07
C ARG A 150 -5.78 -5.41 -4.70
N GLU A 151 -4.54 -5.13 -4.38
CA GLU A 151 -3.84 -3.92 -4.81
C GLU A 151 -3.04 -4.15 -6.08
N SER A 152 -3.08 -3.17 -6.97
CA SER A 152 -2.16 -3.00 -8.09
C SER A 152 -1.57 -1.60 -8.11
N PHE A 153 -0.54 -1.39 -8.93
CA PHE A 153 0.20 -0.13 -9.00
C PHE A 153 0.20 0.39 -10.44
N VAL A 154 -0.18 1.63 -10.64
CA VAL A 154 -0.23 2.25 -11.99
C VAL A 154 1.08 2.94 -12.37
N GLU A 155 1.89 3.32 -11.41
CA GLU A 155 3.16 4.03 -11.59
C GLU A 155 4.40 3.16 -11.26
N ARG A 156 4.22 1.84 -11.13
CA ARG A 156 5.30 0.89 -10.89
C ARG A 156 5.36 -0.13 -12.02
N GLY A 157 6.59 -0.42 -12.48
CA GLY A 157 6.81 -1.50 -13.44
C GLY A 157 6.60 -2.87 -12.83
N TYR A 158 6.22 -3.83 -13.67
CA TYR A 158 6.01 -5.22 -13.30
C TYR A 158 7.01 -6.14 -13.96
N MET A 159 7.37 -7.21 -13.25
CA MET A 159 8.09 -8.37 -13.74
C MET A 159 7.34 -9.64 -13.32
N LEU A 160 7.70 -10.79 -13.87
CA LEU A 160 7.15 -12.06 -13.44
C LEU A 160 8.08 -12.71 -12.39
N ASP A 161 7.49 -13.30 -11.36
CA ASP A 161 8.19 -14.18 -10.43
C ASP A 161 8.40 -15.60 -11.03
N ASP A 162 9.03 -16.51 -10.29
CA ASP A 162 9.31 -17.89 -10.74
C ASP A 162 8.02 -18.71 -11.00
N ASN A 163 6.87 -18.23 -10.49
CA ASN A 163 5.56 -18.85 -10.68
C ASN A 163 4.73 -18.13 -11.77
N ALA A 164 5.36 -17.25 -12.54
CA ALA A 164 4.74 -16.42 -13.56
C ALA A 164 3.65 -15.45 -13.00
N ASN A 165 3.71 -15.11 -11.72
CA ASN A 165 2.84 -14.08 -11.13
C ASN A 165 3.46 -12.68 -11.31
N PRO A 166 2.63 -11.65 -11.57
CA PRO A 166 3.10 -10.28 -11.60
C PRO A 166 3.58 -9.81 -10.22
N MET A 167 4.80 -9.28 -10.18
CA MET A 167 5.36 -8.61 -9.02
C MET A 167 5.96 -7.26 -9.43
N ILE A 168 5.96 -6.28 -8.52
CA ILE A 168 6.56 -4.98 -8.82
C ILE A 168 8.08 -5.12 -8.92
N ILE A 169 8.67 -4.41 -9.89
CA ILE A 169 10.12 -4.31 -10.03
C ILE A 169 10.68 -3.57 -8.82
N PRO A 170 11.73 -4.10 -8.14
CA PRO A 170 12.35 -3.44 -7.01
C PRO A 170 12.84 -2.02 -7.38
N ARG A 171 12.65 -1.05 -6.47
CA ARG A 171 13.14 0.32 -6.68
C ARG A 171 14.64 0.33 -6.95
N GLY A 172 15.08 1.23 -7.82
CA GLY A 172 16.46 1.33 -8.25
C GLY A 172 16.86 0.42 -9.42
N MET A 173 16.01 -0.52 -9.81
CA MET A 173 16.20 -1.29 -11.04
C MET A 173 15.60 -0.54 -12.26
N PRO A 174 16.12 -0.81 -13.48
CA PRO A 174 15.54 -0.26 -14.70
C PRO A 174 14.04 -0.57 -14.80
N ASN A 175 13.25 0.40 -15.24
CA ASN A 175 11.78 0.32 -15.41
C ASN A 175 10.98 0.07 -14.11
N ALA A 176 11.57 0.29 -12.93
CA ALA A 176 10.87 0.14 -11.66
C ALA A 176 9.77 1.19 -11.46
N GLU A 177 9.94 2.37 -12.05
CA GLU A 177 9.03 3.50 -11.89
C GLU A 177 8.54 4.01 -13.25
N ILE A 178 7.29 4.43 -13.30
CA ILE A 178 6.66 5.05 -14.46
C ILE A 178 6.45 6.52 -14.09
N ASP A 179 7.19 7.41 -14.73
CA ASP A 179 7.25 8.85 -14.49
C ASP A 179 6.43 9.69 -15.48
N SER A 180 5.54 9.03 -16.24
CA SER A 180 4.69 9.66 -17.25
C SER A 180 3.23 9.30 -17.01
N VAL A 181 2.36 10.30 -16.92
CA VAL A 181 0.91 10.12 -16.76
C VAL A 181 0.34 9.26 -17.90
N ASP A 182 0.72 9.53 -19.15
CA ASP A 182 0.24 8.75 -20.30
C ASP A 182 0.59 7.26 -20.20
N LYS A 183 1.80 6.93 -19.73
CA LYS A 183 2.20 5.53 -19.52
C LYS A 183 1.45 4.89 -18.35
N ALA A 184 1.30 5.63 -17.26
CA ALA A 184 0.53 5.17 -16.09
C ALA A 184 -0.94 4.94 -16.44
N MET A 185 -1.55 5.81 -17.26
CA MET A 185 -2.93 5.65 -17.74
C MET A 185 -3.08 4.42 -18.64
N LYS A 186 -2.12 4.14 -19.52
CA LYS A 186 -2.12 2.89 -20.32
C LYS A 186 -2.03 1.65 -19.44
N GLN A 187 -1.23 1.69 -18.38
CA GLN A 187 -1.16 0.59 -17.41
C GLN A 187 -2.47 0.46 -16.62
N PHE A 188 -3.07 1.59 -16.23
CA PHE A 188 -4.39 1.61 -15.60
C PHE A 188 -5.45 0.93 -16.49
N GLU A 189 -5.50 1.23 -17.79
CA GLU A 189 -6.43 0.60 -18.72
C GLU A 189 -6.29 -0.93 -18.74
N GLN A 190 -5.05 -1.45 -18.70
CA GLN A 190 -4.80 -2.88 -18.62
C GLN A 190 -5.35 -3.47 -17.31
N LEU A 191 -4.99 -2.87 -16.18
CA LEU A 191 -5.41 -3.33 -14.84
C LEU A 191 -6.92 -3.24 -14.66
N ASN A 192 -7.57 -2.18 -15.17
CA ASN A 192 -9.01 -2.02 -15.14
C ASN A 192 -9.74 -3.06 -16.03
N ASN A 193 -9.06 -3.56 -17.06
CA ASN A 193 -9.52 -4.67 -17.89
C ASN A 193 -9.11 -6.05 -17.35
N GLY A 194 -8.56 -6.13 -16.15
CA GLY A 194 -8.26 -7.38 -15.46
C GLY A 194 -6.99 -8.10 -15.90
N PHE A 195 -6.03 -7.39 -16.48
CA PHE A 195 -4.74 -7.95 -16.87
C PHE A 195 -3.61 -6.92 -16.76
N ILE A 196 -2.38 -7.40 -16.85
CA ILE A 196 -1.16 -6.61 -17.05
C ILE A 196 -0.31 -7.25 -18.17
N ASP A 197 0.31 -6.44 -19.01
CA ASP A 197 1.31 -6.90 -19.98
C ASP A 197 2.71 -6.76 -19.35
N VAL A 198 3.40 -7.86 -19.21
CA VAL A 198 4.76 -7.91 -18.69
C VAL A 198 5.70 -8.43 -19.77
N GLY A 199 6.39 -7.51 -20.45
CA GLY A 199 7.36 -7.86 -21.49
C GLY A 199 6.73 -8.59 -22.70
N GLY A 200 5.50 -8.26 -23.08
CA GLY A 200 4.74 -8.91 -24.16
C GLY A 200 3.93 -10.13 -23.71
N THR A 201 3.99 -10.47 -22.41
CA THR A 201 3.18 -11.54 -21.83
C THR A 201 1.99 -10.96 -21.08
N LYS A 202 0.78 -11.25 -21.56
CA LYS A 202 -0.46 -10.82 -20.93
C LYS A 202 -0.84 -11.76 -19.79
N VAL A 203 -0.87 -11.25 -18.55
CA VAL A 203 -1.18 -12.02 -17.33
C VAL A 203 -2.46 -11.48 -16.70
N ALA A 204 -3.35 -12.36 -16.27
CA ALA A 204 -4.57 -11.96 -15.54
C ALA A 204 -4.22 -11.28 -14.22
N PHE A 205 -4.81 -10.12 -13.98
CA PHE A 205 -4.59 -9.32 -12.76
C PHE A 205 -5.91 -8.67 -12.33
N ILE A 206 -6.58 -9.29 -11.37
CA ILE A 206 -7.82 -8.76 -10.84
C ILE A 206 -7.50 -7.89 -9.62
N SER A 207 -7.81 -6.60 -9.72
CA SER A 207 -7.60 -5.60 -8.67
C SER A 207 -8.92 -5.08 -8.13
N ASP A 208 -8.91 -4.63 -6.88
CA ASP A 208 -10.00 -3.86 -6.24
C ASP A 208 -9.58 -2.40 -6.09
N THR A 209 -8.27 -2.16 -5.94
CA THR A 209 -7.70 -0.83 -5.76
C THR A 209 -6.37 -0.66 -6.49
N ILE A 210 -6.10 0.56 -6.90
CA ILE A 210 -4.81 0.99 -7.48
C ILE A 210 -4.11 1.96 -6.53
N CYS A 211 -2.81 1.77 -6.35
CA CYS A 211 -1.98 2.64 -5.51
C CYS A 211 -1.34 3.76 -6.33
N ILE A 212 -1.33 4.96 -5.74
CA ILE A 212 -0.52 6.11 -6.14
C ILE A 212 0.36 6.48 -4.95
N HIS A 213 1.66 6.64 -5.17
CA HIS A 213 2.57 7.11 -4.13
C HIS A 213 2.65 8.64 -4.14
N SER A 214 2.41 9.29 -3.01
CA SER A 214 2.39 10.75 -2.92
C SER A 214 3.75 11.40 -3.18
N ASP A 215 4.86 10.65 -3.06
CA ASP A 215 6.22 11.07 -3.36
C ASP A 215 6.55 11.02 -4.88
N SER A 216 5.68 10.47 -5.72
CA SER A 216 5.85 10.46 -7.17
C SER A 216 5.69 11.86 -7.76
N SER A 217 6.53 12.20 -8.74
CA SER A 217 6.47 13.49 -9.44
C SER A 217 5.16 13.70 -10.22
N ILE A 218 4.50 12.63 -10.62
CA ILE A 218 3.23 12.65 -11.37
C ILE A 218 2.00 12.42 -10.49
N ALA A 219 2.16 12.23 -9.17
CA ALA A 219 1.09 11.78 -8.27
C ALA A 219 -0.21 12.57 -8.40
N LEU A 220 -0.12 13.90 -8.33
CA LEU A 220 -1.31 14.75 -8.36
C LEU A 220 -1.99 14.76 -9.73
N GLU A 221 -1.22 14.87 -10.79
CA GLU A 221 -1.74 14.87 -12.17
C GLU A 221 -2.37 13.50 -12.51
N LEU A 222 -1.73 12.42 -12.10
CA LEU A 222 -2.24 11.07 -12.28
C LEU A 222 -3.54 10.84 -11.48
N ALA A 223 -3.60 11.27 -10.21
CA ALA A 223 -4.81 11.17 -9.40
C ALA A 223 -5.98 11.93 -10.01
N GLN A 224 -5.72 13.13 -10.56
CA GLN A 224 -6.72 13.92 -11.29
C GLN A 224 -7.20 13.19 -12.54
N ALA A 225 -6.28 12.70 -13.37
CA ALA A 225 -6.62 11.98 -14.59
C ALA A 225 -7.48 10.73 -14.32
N LEU A 226 -7.14 9.97 -13.28
CA LEU A 226 -7.90 8.77 -12.88
C LEU A 226 -9.29 9.08 -12.32
N ARG A 227 -9.45 10.22 -11.64
CA ARG A 227 -10.72 10.61 -11.00
C ARG A 227 -11.76 11.10 -12.00
N PHE A 228 -11.34 11.62 -13.14
CA PHE A 228 -12.22 12.19 -14.17
C PHE A 228 -12.47 11.25 -15.37
N LEU A 229 -12.16 9.95 -15.21
CA LEU A 229 -12.59 8.90 -16.13
C LEU A 229 -14.04 8.51 -15.87
#